data_eb9ed4e5d4b195355f15747d89b095c1
#
_entry.id   eb9ed4e5d4b195355f15747d89b095c1
#
_cell.length_a   1.000
_cell.length_b   1.000
_cell.length_c   1.000
_cell.angle_alpha   90.00
_cell.angle_beta   90.00
_cell.angle_gamma   90.00
#
_symmetry.space_group_name_H-M   'P 1'
#
loop_
_entity.id
_entity.type
_entity.pdbx_description
1 polymer ?
#
loop_
_entity_poly.entity_id
_entity_poly.type
_entity_poly.pdbx_seq_one_letter_code
_entity_poly.pdbx_strand_id
1 'polypeptide(L)'
;MIGTVYKSTGSWYKVKLENGEFLDCKLFGKFRTKNLKSTNPVCVGDNVVIKITDNQTPQIEQINGRDNYLIRKSVKLSKQYHIIASNIDLCFLIITIKNPETSTMFIDRFLASTFSYNICLLYTSDAADESS
;
A
#
# COMPACT_ATOMS: atom_id res chain seq x y z
N MET A 1 -21.16 1.10 -3.15
CA MET A 1 -20.43 -0.15 -3.43
C MET A 1 -19.12 -0.19 -2.69
N ILE A 2 -18.74 -1.36 -2.25
CA ILE A 2 -17.48 -1.56 -1.52
C ILE A 2 -16.54 -2.35 -2.42
N GLY A 3 -15.26 -1.98 -2.41
CA GLY A 3 -14.23 -2.68 -3.16
C GLY A 3 -12.86 -2.55 -2.52
N THR A 4 -11.90 -3.28 -3.07
CA THR A 4 -10.51 -3.27 -2.60
C THR A 4 -9.62 -2.68 -3.69
N VAL A 5 -8.73 -1.79 -3.31
CA VAL A 5 -7.81 -1.15 -4.26
C VAL A 5 -6.70 -2.13 -4.61
N TYR A 6 -6.55 -2.41 -5.90
CA TYR A 6 -5.51 -3.31 -6.42
C TYR A 6 -4.37 -2.58 -7.10
N LYS A 7 -4.62 -1.37 -7.60
CA LYS A 7 -3.59 -0.57 -8.28
C LYS A 7 -3.85 0.91 -8.05
N SER A 8 -2.80 1.65 -7.80
CA SER A 8 -2.83 3.10 -7.61
C SER A 8 -1.77 3.73 -8.53
N THR A 9 -2.21 4.59 -9.44
CA THR A 9 -1.33 5.25 -10.42
C THR A 9 -1.48 6.76 -10.36
N GLY A 10 -1.41 7.33 -9.17
CA GLY A 10 -1.51 8.77 -9.00
C GLY A 10 -2.93 9.31 -9.14
N SER A 11 -3.48 9.29 -10.32
CA SER A 11 -4.83 9.84 -10.58
C SER A 11 -5.92 8.78 -10.66
N TRP A 12 -5.54 7.55 -10.97
CA TRP A 12 -6.48 6.46 -11.18
C TRP A 12 -6.25 5.34 -10.20
N TYR A 13 -7.34 4.73 -9.76
CA TYR A 13 -7.33 3.60 -8.82
C TYR A 13 -8.11 2.45 -9.43
N LYS A 14 -7.47 1.30 -9.55
CA LYS A 14 -8.16 0.09 -9.99
C LYS A 14 -8.71 -0.62 -8.76
N VAL A 15 -10.03 -0.75 -8.70
CA VAL A 15 -10.74 -1.30 -7.55
C VAL A 15 -11.45 -2.57 -7.96
N LYS A 16 -11.25 -3.63 -7.18
CA LYS A 16 -11.96 -4.89 -7.36
C LYS A 16 -13.19 -4.90 -6.47
N LEU A 17 -14.35 -5.06 -7.09
CA LEU A 17 -15.63 -5.15 -6.38
C LEU A 17 -15.84 -6.55 -5.80
N GLU A 18 -16.82 -6.67 -4.92
CA GLU A 18 -17.17 -7.96 -4.30
C GLU A 18 -17.55 -9.04 -5.31
N ASN A 19 -18.15 -8.64 -6.43
CA ASN A 19 -18.52 -9.58 -7.51
C ASN A 19 -17.34 -10.01 -8.37
N GLY A 20 -16.12 -9.52 -8.11
CA GLY A 20 -14.93 -9.85 -8.87
C GLY A 20 -14.63 -8.90 -10.03
N GLU A 21 -15.51 -7.96 -10.33
CA GLU A 21 -15.29 -7.00 -11.40
C GLU A 21 -14.31 -5.91 -10.97
N PHE A 22 -13.55 -5.39 -11.93
CA PHE A 22 -12.64 -4.26 -11.71
C PHE A 22 -13.22 -2.99 -12.28
N LEU A 23 -13.08 -1.90 -11.52
CA LEU A 23 -13.46 -0.56 -11.96
C LEU A 23 -12.27 0.39 -11.84
N ASP A 24 -12.14 1.28 -12.81
CA ASP A 24 -11.20 2.39 -12.73
C ASP A 24 -11.91 3.58 -12.09
N CYS A 25 -11.39 4.04 -10.96
CA CYS A 25 -12.00 5.06 -10.14
C CYS A 25 -11.09 6.25 -9.95
N LYS A 26 -11.67 7.40 -9.69
CA LYS A 26 -10.96 8.60 -9.26
C LYS A 26 -11.32 8.93 -7.81
N LEU A 27 -10.51 9.75 -7.17
CA LEU A 27 -10.84 10.24 -5.84
C LEU A 27 -11.93 11.32 -5.90
N PHE A 28 -12.83 11.28 -4.93
CA PHE A 28 -13.74 12.38 -4.70
C PHE A 28 -12.92 13.62 -4.27
N GLY A 29 -13.32 14.80 -4.75
CA GLY A 29 -12.54 16.02 -4.60
C GLY A 29 -12.09 16.37 -3.18
N LYS A 30 -12.92 16.07 -2.17
CA LYS A 30 -12.59 16.38 -0.77
C LYS A 30 -11.40 15.62 -0.23
N PHE A 31 -11.07 14.47 -0.80
CA PHE A 31 -9.89 13.71 -0.38
C PHE A 31 -8.57 14.32 -0.84
N ARG A 32 -8.61 15.13 -1.88
CA ARG A 32 -7.41 15.81 -2.37
C ARG A 32 -6.96 16.92 -1.42
N THR A 33 -7.87 17.47 -0.63
CA THR A 33 -7.58 18.59 0.26
C THR A 33 -7.32 18.18 1.71
N LYS A 34 -7.79 17.01 2.14
CA LYS A 34 -7.68 16.57 3.52
C LYS A 34 -6.38 15.90 3.88
N ASN A 35 -5.60 15.52 2.91
CA ASN A 35 -4.42 14.73 3.21
C ASN A 35 -3.16 15.57 3.32
N LEU A 36 -2.77 15.80 4.55
CA LEU A 36 -1.65 16.66 4.87
C LEU A 36 -0.34 15.91 5.16
N LYS A 37 -0.39 14.60 5.39
CA LYS A 37 0.78 13.84 5.83
C LYS A 37 1.20 12.72 4.89
N SER A 38 0.34 12.28 4.01
CA SER A 38 0.63 11.23 3.05
C SER A 38 0.52 11.78 1.64
N THR A 39 1.46 11.42 0.78
CA THR A 39 1.44 11.85 -0.62
C THR A 39 0.36 11.13 -1.42
N ASN A 40 -0.19 10.06 -0.88
CA ASN A 40 -1.24 9.29 -1.53
C ASN A 40 -2.28 8.85 -0.49
N PRO A 41 -3.49 9.43 -0.52
CA PRO A 41 -4.51 9.15 0.50
C PRO A 41 -5.05 7.73 0.42
N VAL A 42 -5.03 7.13 -0.76
CA VAL A 42 -5.53 5.77 -0.99
C VAL A 42 -4.38 4.92 -1.49
N CYS A 43 -4.23 3.74 -0.93
CA CYS A 43 -3.16 2.83 -1.33
C CYS A 43 -3.70 1.44 -1.64
N VAL A 44 -2.86 0.64 -2.27
CA VAL A 44 -3.19 -0.76 -2.57
C VAL A 44 -3.53 -1.50 -1.28
N GLY A 45 -4.61 -2.25 -1.30
CA GLY A 45 -5.11 -2.98 -0.14
C GLY A 45 -6.23 -2.27 0.61
N ASP A 46 -6.43 -0.97 0.38
CA ASP A 46 -7.51 -0.24 1.05
C ASP A 46 -8.88 -0.76 0.65
N ASN A 47 -9.77 -0.85 1.62
CA ASN A 47 -11.18 -1.09 1.39
C ASN A 47 -11.86 0.27 1.26
N VAL A 48 -12.54 0.47 0.15
CA VAL A 48 -13.10 1.77 -0.20
C VAL A 48 -14.57 1.67 -0.53
N VAL A 49 -15.28 2.77 -0.32
CA VAL A 49 -16.66 2.93 -0.76
C VAL A 49 -16.66 3.75 -2.05
N ILE A 50 -17.32 3.22 -3.07
CA ILE A 50 -17.36 3.82 -4.40
C ILE A 50 -18.75 4.34 -4.69
N LYS A 51 -18.82 5.53 -5.24
CA LYS A 51 -20.04 6.12 -5.77
C LYS A 51 -20.04 6.00 -7.29
N ILE A 52 -21.07 5.36 -7.81
CA ILE A 52 -21.29 5.24 -9.24
C ILE A 52 -22.48 6.12 -9.62
N THR A 53 -22.24 7.04 -10.53
CA THR A 53 -23.27 7.93 -11.06
C THR A 53 -23.35 7.73 -12.57
N ASP A 54 -24.56 7.74 -13.11
CA ASP A 54 -24.78 7.56 -14.54
C ASP A 54 -23.98 8.58 -15.34
N ASN A 55 -23.27 8.08 -16.38
CA ASN A 55 -22.45 8.88 -17.28
C ASN A 55 -21.25 9.59 -16.63
N GLN A 56 -20.86 9.18 -15.43
CA GLN A 56 -19.70 9.75 -14.76
C GLN A 56 -18.72 8.64 -14.35
N THR A 57 -17.46 9.04 -14.21
CA THR A 57 -16.43 8.14 -13.71
C THR A 57 -16.72 7.76 -12.26
N PRO A 58 -16.65 6.46 -11.90
CA PRO A 58 -16.79 6.05 -10.49
C PRO A 58 -15.80 6.79 -9.61
N GLN A 59 -16.24 7.17 -8.41
CA GLN A 59 -15.43 7.94 -7.47
C GLN A 59 -15.33 7.24 -6.13
N ILE A 60 -14.13 7.28 -5.54
CA ILE A 60 -13.90 6.79 -4.19
C ILE A 60 -14.35 7.87 -3.23
N GLU A 61 -15.37 7.59 -2.43
CA GLU A 61 -15.93 8.52 -1.46
C GLU A 61 -15.34 8.39 -0.07
N GLN A 62 -14.98 7.17 0.31
CA GLN A 62 -14.58 6.87 1.67
C GLN A 62 -13.57 5.73 1.69
N ILE A 63 -12.62 5.81 2.61
CA ILE A 63 -11.67 4.75 2.90
C ILE A 63 -12.06 4.17 4.25
N ASN A 64 -12.30 2.87 4.30
CA ASN A 64 -12.61 2.18 5.54
C ASN A 64 -11.36 2.03 6.40
N GLY A 65 -11.53 1.81 7.69
CA GLY A 65 -10.42 1.65 8.61
C GLY A 65 -9.46 0.55 8.16
N ARG A 66 -8.17 0.81 8.32
CA ARG A 66 -7.12 -0.13 7.97
C ARG A 66 -6.77 -1.00 9.17
N ASP A 67 -6.62 -2.32 8.95
CA ASP A 67 -6.14 -3.22 10.00
C ASP A 67 -4.64 -3.08 10.22
N ASN A 68 -3.92 -2.85 9.14
CA ASN A 68 -2.48 -2.62 9.17
C ASN A 68 -2.03 -1.88 7.92
N TYR A 69 -0.79 -1.43 7.90
CA TYR A 69 -0.20 -0.81 6.73
C TYR A 69 1.33 -0.80 6.85
N LEU A 70 1.99 -0.70 5.70
CA LEU A 70 3.44 -0.47 5.62
C LEU A 70 3.70 0.92 5.11
N ILE A 71 4.62 1.63 5.77
CA ILE A 71 5.00 2.98 5.39
C ILE A 71 6.46 3.01 4.95
N ARG A 72 6.74 3.98 4.09
CA ARG A 72 8.09 4.35 3.67
C ARG A 72 8.25 5.84 3.90
N LYS A 73 9.26 6.23 4.66
CA LYS A 73 9.55 7.65 4.86
C LYS A 73 10.16 8.24 3.58
N SER A 74 9.70 9.43 3.23
CA SER A 74 10.31 10.18 2.14
C SER A 74 11.67 10.72 2.56
N VAL A 75 12.68 10.51 1.72
CA VAL A 75 14.04 11.02 1.96
C VAL A 75 14.09 12.54 1.84
N LYS A 76 13.26 13.11 0.98
CA LYS A 76 13.27 14.55 0.69
C LYS A 76 12.44 15.39 1.63
N LEU A 77 11.41 14.80 2.25
CA LEU A 77 10.47 15.50 3.12
C LEU A 77 10.32 14.68 4.38
N SER A 78 11.09 15.04 5.41
CA SER A 78 11.17 14.28 6.66
C SER A 78 9.84 14.14 7.41
N LYS A 79 8.85 14.97 7.08
CA LYS A 79 7.53 14.94 7.72
C LYS A 79 6.48 14.18 6.93
N GLN A 80 6.80 13.75 5.70
CA GLN A 80 5.88 12.99 4.86
C GLN A 80 6.31 11.54 4.78
N TYR A 81 5.32 10.66 4.70
CA TYR A 81 5.55 9.24 4.51
C TYR A 81 4.60 8.70 3.46
N HIS A 82 5.06 7.68 2.77
CA HIS A 82 4.24 6.94 1.82
C HIS A 82 3.72 5.68 2.47
N ILE A 83 2.43 5.44 2.33
CA ILE A 83 1.87 4.14 2.65
C ILE A 83 2.03 3.28 1.38
N ILE A 84 2.81 2.22 1.49
CA ILE A 84 3.07 1.33 0.37
C ILE A 84 1.87 0.45 0.08
N ALA A 85 1.29 -0.13 1.13
CA ALA A 85 0.14 -1.00 1.04
C ALA A 85 -0.54 -1.09 2.40
N SER A 86 -1.81 -1.48 2.42
CA SER A 86 -2.58 -1.66 3.64
C SER A 86 -3.28 -3.01 3.67
N ASN A 87 -3.84 -3.37 4.82
CA ASN A 87 -4.60 -4.61 5.02
C ASN A 87 -3.82 -5.83 4.51
N ILE A 88 -2.56 -5.92 4.94
CA ILE A 88 -1.61 -6.93 4.47
C ILE A 88 -1.76 -8.18 5.33
N ASP A 89 -1.98 -9.32 4.68
CA ASP A 89 -2.05 -10.61 5.36
C ASP A 89 -0.67 -11.22 5.51
N LEU A 90 0.18 -11.06 4.49
CA LEU A 90 1.51 -11.66 4.46
C LEU A 90 2.45 -10.76 3.69
N CYS A 91 3.64 -10.56 4.23
CA CYS A 91 4.68 -9.77 3.59
C CYS A 91 5.90 -10.66 3.35
N PHE A 92 6.45 -10.56 2.13
CA PHE A 92 7.71 -11.22 1.80
C PHE A 92 8.81 -10.18 1.70
N LEU A 93 9.85 -10.37 2.50
CA LEU A 93 11.05 -9.54 2.42
C LEU A 93 12.14 -10.32 1.70
N ILE A 94 12.57 -9.81 0.55
CA ILE A 94 13.65 -10.39 -0.23
C ILE A 94 14.89 -9.55 0.02
N ILE A 95 15.95 -10.19 0.49
CA ILE A 95 17.22 -9.53 0.78
C ILE A 95 18.33 -10.13 -0.03
N THR A 96 19.38 -9.35 -0.25
CA THR A 96 20.61 -9.82 -0.89
C THR A 96 21.76 -9.76 0.11
N ILE A 97 22.63 -10.79 0.11
CA ILE A 97 23.77 -10.83 1.00
C ILE A 97 24.92 -10.02 0.44
N LYS A 98 25.08 -10.02 -0.87
CA LYS A 98 26.09 -9.22 -1.56
C LYS A 98 25.64 -8.85 -2.98
N ASN A 99 26.24 -7.80 -3.51
CA ASN A 99 26.09 -7.32 -4.88
C ASN A 99 24.67 -6.88 -5.29
N PRO A 100 24.03 -5.93 -4.61
CA PRO A 100 24.44 -5.21 -3.42
C PRO A 100 24.04 -5.90 -2.12
N GLU A 101 24.75 -5.61 -1.05
CA GLU A 101 24.39 -6.11 0.27
C GLU A 101 23.20 -5.33 0.81
N THR A 102 22.21 -6.05 1.36
CA THR A 102 21.11 -5.42 2.07
C THR A 102 21.57 -5.03 3.47
N SER A 103 21.42 -3.75 3.81
CA SER A 103 21.83 -3.21 5.10
C SER A 103 21.08 -3.89 6.25
N THR A 104 21.81 -4.26 7.30
CA THR A 104 21.19 -4.81 8.52
C THR A 104 20.26 -3.79 9.18
N MET A 105 20.60 -2.52 9.08
CA MET A 105 19.73 -1.44 9.60
C MET A 105 18.40 -1.42 8.88
N PHE A 106 18.38 -1.60 7.57
CA PHE A 106 17.15 -1.68 6.79
C PHE A 106 16.31 -2.88 7.23
N ILE A 107 16.94 -4.04 7.40
CA ILE A 107 16.27 -5.27 7.83
C ILE A 107 15.63 -5.06 9.20
N ASP A 108 16.38 -4.51 10.17
CA ASP A 108 15.88 -4.26 11.51
C ASP A 108 14.69 -3.31 11.52
N ARG A 109 14.77 -2.23 10.74
CA ARG A 109 13.67 -1.26 10.63
C ARG A 109 12.43 -1.88 10.00
N PHE A 110 12.63 -2.70 8.99
CA PHE A 110 11.54 -3.38 8.31
C PHE A 110 10.84 -4.37 9.24
N LEU A 111 11.61 -5.17 9.97
CA LEU A 111 11.09 -6.12 10.94
C LEU A 111 10.30 -5.40 12.05
N ALA A 112 10.84 -4.31 12.57
CA ALA A 112 10.16 -3.52 13.60
C ALA A 112 8.84 -2.96 13.09
N SER A 113 8.80 -2.48 11.85
CA SER A 113 7.59 -1.92 11.25
C SER A 113 6.52 -2.99 11.07
N THR A 114 6.87 -4.15 10.53
CA THR A 114 5.91 -5.23 10.33
C THR A 114 5.38 -5.78 11.64
N PHE A 115 6.23 -5.88 12.65
CA PHE A 115 5.82 -6.32 13.98
C PHE A 115 4.84 -5.33 14.61
N SER A 116 5.11 -4.03 14.48
CA SER A 116 4.26 -2.98 15.05
C SER A 116 2.84 -2.99 14.49
N TYR A 117 2.67 -3.42 13.25
CA TYR A 117 1.37 -3.43 12.58
C TYR A 117 0.77 -4.84 12.45
N ASN A 118 1.31 -5.79 13.18
CA ASN A 118 0.80 -7.18 13.18
C ASN A 118 0.76 -7.80 11.78
N ILE A 119 1.79 -7.55 10.99
CA ILE A 119 1.92 -8.12 9.65
C ILE A 119 2.75 -9.39 9.74
N CYS A 120 2.23 -10.48 9.20
CA CYS A 120 2.99 -11.71 9.09
C CYS A 120 4.12 -11.52 8.06
N LEU A 121 5.37 -11.76 8.48
CA LEU A 121 6.52 -11.53 7.65
C LEU A 121 7.26 -12.83 7.37
N LEU A 122 7.50 -13.09 6.09
CA LEU A 122 8.44 -14.11 5.63
C LEU A 122 9.58 -13.42 4.90
N TYR A 123 10.79 -13.88 5.11
CA TYR A 123 11.94 -13.32 4.43
C TYR A 123 12.83 -14.41 3.87
N THR A 124 13.47 -14.09 2.76
CA THR A 124 14.34 -15.01 2.06
C THR A 124 15.52 -14.23 1.48
N SER A 125 16.58 -14.97 1.15
CA SER A 125 17.79 -14.39 0.57
C SER A 125 18.06 -15.02 -0.80
N ASP A 126 18.38 -14.18 -1.78
CA ASP A 126 18.76 -14.64 -3.11
C ASP A 126 20.01 -15.52 -3.10
N ALA A 127 20.91 -15.28 -2.14
CA ALA A 127 22.14 -16.06 -2.03
C ALA A 127 21.91 -17.49 -1.53
N ALA A 128 20.75 -17.78 -0.95
CA ALA A 128 20.43 -19.11 -0.46
C ALA A 128 20.40 -20.15 -1.57
N ASP A 129 20.00 -19.74 -2.77
CA ASP A 129 19.93 -20.64 -3.92
C ASP A 129 21.31 -21.04 -4.43
N GLU A 130 22.30 -20.20 -4.23
CA GLU A 130 23.66 -20.44 -4.69
C GLU A 130 24.46 -21.37 -3.78
N SER A 131 24.05 -21.45 -2.53
CA SER A 131 24.78 -22.25 -1.54
C SER A 131 24.34 -23.70 -1.46
N SER A 132 23.32 -24.04 -2.17
CA SER A 132 22.76 -25.38 -2.17
C SER A 132 23.50 -26.33 -3.12
#